data_f127dff861dbb301b7ddf66d7ef09d8b
#
_entry.id   f127dff861dbb301b7ddf66d7ef09d8b
#
_cell.length_a   1.000
_cell.length_b   1.000
_cell.length_c   1.000
_cell.angle_alpha   90.00
_cell.angle_beta   90.00
_cell.angle_gamma   90.00
#
_symmetry.space_group_name_H-M   'P 1'
#
loop_
_entity.id
_entity.type
_entity.pdbx_description
1 polymer ?
#
loop_
_entity_poly.entity_id
_entity_poly.type
_entity_poly.pdbx_seq_one_letter_code
_entity_poly.pdbx_strand_id
1 'polypeptide(L)'
;MIIESSAPTRVDLAGGTIDIPPLFLFHEGAATVNFAVSLMARCRIETRNDDKIVLESIDRGEKFETSLANISDLKDEPRLELLSKLVYFFKPETGFKMTTESEAPAGAGLAGSSTLNIACIGALNKLVGNRYVPERFIPIAAAVECQVIKVPTGYQDYYSAQYGGVAAIHFRPDAIEREPLTIDTGTLQIRIVVLYTGEPRNSGTNNWEITKNHIDGDREIFNIFEGIRDTSLNLREALLKNNWTEVGEILRESYPQRKRLSPNITTPQMDLLINKALNNGAIAAKVCGAGGGGCIAFFCEENSKQAVEKALAEEAGAEVLDWKLSEEGLTVNEISDSKFQIPD
;
A
#
# COMPACT_ATOMS: atom_id res chain seq x y z
N MET A 1 7.69 -14.92 -24.78
CA MET A 1 7.01 -13.67 -24.40
C MET A 1 7.49 -13.28 -23.02
N ILE A 2 7.83 -12.02 -22.82
CA ILE A 2 8.19 -11.47 -21.52
C ILE A 2 7.16 -10.38 -21.20
N ILE A 3 6.59 -10.43 -20.00
CA ILE A 3 5.66 -9.42 -19.49
C ILE A 3 6.28 -8.81 -18.23
N GLU A 4 6.38 -7.49 -18.19
CA GLU A 4 6.82 -6.75 -17.01
C GLU A 4 5.70 -5.83 -16.52
N SER A 5 5.44 -5.86 -15.24
CA SER A 5 4.50 -4.94 -14.60
C SER A 5 5.11 -4.35 -13.34
N SER A 6 4.71 -3.11 -13.04
CA SER A 6 5.10 -2.43 -11.82
C SER A 6 3.96 -1.56 -11.31
N ALA A 7 3.89 -1.42 -9.99
CA ALA A 7 2.93 -0.57 -9.32
C ALA A 7 3.60 0.17 -8.14
N PRO A 8 3.23 1.43 -7.85
CA PRO A 8 3.79 2.20 -6.75
C PRO A 8 3.15 1.83 -5.42
N THR A 9 3.94 1.85 -4.36
CA THR A 9 3.42 1.83 -2.98
C THR A 9 2.83 3.20 -2.59
N ARG A 10 2.31 3.35 -1.38
CA ARG A 10 1.64 4.58 -0.96
C ARG A 10 1.99 5.00 0.48
N VAL A 11 1.87 6.29 0.72
CA VAL A 11 1.79 6.88 2.06
C VAL A 11 0.33 7.29 2.32
N ASP A 12 -0.23 6.81 3.43
CA ASP A 12 -1.56 7.16 3.92
C ASP A 12 -1.47 8.45 4.77
N LEU A 13 -2.10 9.52 4.34
CA LEU A 13 -2.15 10.80 5.10
C LEU A 13 -3.31 10.82 6.10
N ALA A 14 -4.49 10.34 5.71
CA ALA A 14 -5.66 10.29 6.58
C ALA A 14 -6.63 9.18 6.18
N GLY A 15 -7.47 8.75 7.13
CA GLY A 15 -8.57 7.83 6.87
C GLY A 15 -8.21 6.35 6.92
N GLY A 16 -6.94 5.99 7.10
CA GLY A 16 -6.56 4.57 7.11
C GLY A 16 -7.30 3.78 8.19
N THR A 17 -7.67 2.54 7.86
CA THR A 17 -8.49 1.57 8.58
C THR A 17 -9.99 1.72 8.31
N ILE A 18 -10.55 2.95 8.12
CA ILE A 18 -11.98 3.12 7.85
C ILE A 18 -12.40 2.45 6.52
N ASP A 19 -11.45 2.24 5.61
CA ASP A 19 -11.61 1.63 4.30
C ASP A 19 -11.80 0.10 4.34
N ILE A 20 -11.73 -0.51 5.53
CA ILE A 20 -11.95 -1.96 5.72
C ILE A 20 -13.45 -2.26 5.84
N PRO A 21 -14.02 -3.15 4.99
CA PRO A 21 -15.41 -3.55 5.18
C PRO A 21 -15.59 -4.31 6.52
N PRO A 22 -16.69 -4.09 7.25
CA PRO A 22 -17.83 -3.23 6.93
C PRO A 22 -17.75 -1.80 7.50
N LEU A 23 -16.60 -1.34 8.02
CA LEU A 23 -16.49 -0.10 8.80
C LEU A 23 -17.09 1.10 8.07
N PHE A 24 -16.65 1.35 6.82
CA PHE A 24 -17.09 2.53 6.07
C PHE A 24 -18.60 2.61 5.83
N LEU A 25 -19.34 1.48 5.88
CA LEU A 25 -20.77 1.46 5.67
C LEU A 25 -21.56 2.20 6.77
N PHE A 26 -20.96 2.36 7.96
CA PHE A 26 -21.58 2.98 9.12
C PHE A 26 -21.08 4.41 9.40
N HIS A 27 -20.19 4.93 8.54
CA HIS A 27 -19.60 6.25 8.65
C HIS A 27 -19.84 7.02 7.35
N GLU A 28 -20.97 7.73 7.27
CA GLU A 28 -21.34 8.50 6.09
C GLU A 28 -20.25 9.50 5.72
N GLY A 29 -19.83 9.50 4.43
CA GLY A 29 -18.71 10.30 3.96
C GLY A 29 -17.34 9.71 4.26
N ALA A 30 -17.25 8.41 4.66
CA ALA A 30 -15.97 7.75 4.86
C ALA A 30 -15.03 7.93 3.66
N ALA A 31 -13.82 8.37 3.93
CA ALA A 31 -12.80 8.59 2.90
C ALA A 31 -11.39 8.34 3.44
N THR A 32 -10.47 8.03 2.54
CA THR A 32 -9.02 8.05 2.81
C THR A 32 -8.34 9.05 1.89
N VAL A 33 -7.23 9.63 2.35
CA VAL A 33 -6.37 10.51 1.55
C VAL A 33 -4.97 9.95 1.55
N ASN A 34 -4.43 9.65 0.37
CA ASN A 34 -3.12 9.05 0.22
C ASN A 34 -2.40 9.56 -1.05
N PHE A 35 -1.12 9.28 -1.13
CA PHE A 35 -0.33 9.53 -2.34
C PHE A 35 0.60 8.35 -2.63
N ALA A 36 0.78 8.07 -3.92
CA ALA A 36 1.65 7.03 -4.40
C ALA A 36 3.12 7.47 -4.38
N VAL A 37 4.01 6.54 -4.04
CA VAL A 37 5.45 6.80 -3.94
C VAL A 37 6.26 5.83 -4.80
N SER A 38 7.43 6.28 -5.26
CA SER A 38 8.33 5.58 -6.19
C SER A 38 9.01 4.31 -5.63
N LEU A 39 8.56 3.80 -4.49
CA LEU A 39 8.97 2.50 -3.99
C LEU A 39 8.08 1.44 -4.63
N MET A 40 8.57 0.85 -5.72
CA MET A 40 7.76 0.02 -6.62
C MET A 40 7.70 -1.44 -6.16
N ALA A 41 6.58 -2.09 -6.43
CA ALA A 41 6.50 -3.55 -6.52
C ALA A 41 6.49 -3.98 -7.98
N ARG A 42 7.29 -4.98 -8.33
CA ARG A 42 7.50 -5.43 -9.71
C ARG A 42 7.14 -6.91 -9.85
N CYS A 43 6.59 -7.26 -11.01
CA CYS A 43 6.35 -8.62 -11.41
C CYS A 43 6.82 -8.81 -12.86
N ARG A 44 7.66 -9.81 -13.07
CA ARG A 44 8.12 -10.22 -14.40
C ARG A 44 7.68 -11.65 -14.66
N ILE A 45 7.02 -11.89 -15.80
CA ILE A 45 6.63 -13.20 -16.26
C ILE A 45 7.38 -13.51 -17.57
N GLU A 46 8.02 -14.68 -17.60
CA GLU A 46 8.67 -15.23 -18.78
C GLU A 46 7.98 -16.55 -19.17
N THR A 47 7.35 -16.62 -20.35
CA THR A 47 6.73 -17.86 -20.84
C THR A 47 7.79 -18.92 -21.12
N ARG A 48 7.42 -20.18 -20.91
CA ARG A 48 8.28 -21.36 -21.11
C ARG A 48 7.68 -22.28 -22.18
N ASN A 49 8.51 -23.12 -22.78
CA ASN A 49 8.09 -24.12 -23.74
C ASN A 49 7.75 -25.48 -23.10
N ASP A 50 7.86 -25.57 -21.76
CA ASP A 50 7.46 -26.72 -20.96
C ASP A 50 6.20 -26.38 -20.13
N ASP A 51 5.71 -27.35 -19.35
CA ASP A 51 4.52 -27.22 -18.52
C ASP A 51 4.82 -26.68 -17.10
N LYS A 52 6.04 -26.23 -16.83
CA LYS A 52 6.47 -25.80 -15.50
C LYS A 52 5.99 -24.41 -15.16
N ILE A 53 5.61 -24.25 -13.89
CA ILE A 53 5.31 -22.98 -13.23
C ILE A 53 6.40 -22.76 -12.16
N VAL A 54 7.15 -21.67 -12.30
CA VAL A 54 8.19 -21.27 -11.34
C VAL A 54 7.81 -19.94 -10.75
N LEU A 55 7.62 -19.88 -9.42
CA LEU A 55 7.33 -18.67 -8.66
C LEU A 55 8.58 -18.33 -7.84
N GLU A 56 9.02 -17.07 -7.89
CA GLU A 56 10.22 -16.60 -7.20
C GLU A 56 9.99 -15.18 -6.65
N SER A 57 10.28 -14.98 -5.37
CA SER A 57 10.31 -13.67 -4.72
C SER A 57 11.76 -13.34 -4.38
N ILE A 58 12.31 -12.30 -5.02
CA ILE A 58 13.74 -11.92 -4.86
C ILE A 58 13.96 -11.37 -3.46
N ASP A 59 13.12 -10.45 -3.03
CA ASP A 59 13.20 -9.78 -1.73
C ASP A 59 13.04 -10.74 -0.54
N ARG A 60 12.31 -11.86 -0.72
CA ARG A 60 12.15 -12.90 0.31
C ARG A 60 13.15 -14.05 0.19
N GLY A 61 13.88 -14.14 -0.92
CA GLY A 61 14.75 -15.27 -1.20
C GLY A 61 14.01 -16.60 -1.32
N GLU A 62 12.72 -16.59 -1.65
CA GLU A 62 11.86 -17.76 -1.73
C GLU A 62 11.61 -18.16 -3.18
N LYS A 63 11.62 -19.47 -3.44
CA LYS A 63 11.32 -20.06 -4.76
C LYS A 63 10.48 -21.31 -4.61
N PHE A 64 9.49 -21.44 -5.51
CA PHE A 64 8.62 -22.61 -5.60
C PHE A 64 8.45 -23.03 -7.06
N GLU A 65 8.43 -24.34 -7.32
CA GLU A 65 8.22 -24.90 -8.65
C GLU A 65 7.10 -25.96 -8.63
N THR A 66 6.22 -25.92 -9.63
CA THR A 66 5.16 -26.89 -9.89
C THR A 66 4.94 -27.04 -11.39
N SER A 67 3.84 -27.66 -11.81
CA SER A 67 3.44 -27.78 -13.23
C SER A 67 1.98 -27.36 -13.46
N LEU A 68 1.62 -27.14 -14.72
CA LEU A 68 0.24 -26.85 -15.11
C LEU A 68 -0.74 -27.93 -14.67
N ALA A 69 -0.31 -29.20 -14.66
CA ALA A 69 -1.13 -30.33 -14.21
C ALA A 69 -1.54 -30.21 -12.73
N ASN A 70 -0.72 -29.57 -11.91
CA ASN A 70 -0.91 -29.42 -10.46
C ASN A 70 -1.43 -28.02 -10.07
N ILE A 71 -1.91 -27.23 -11.03
CA ILE A 71 -2.35 -25.85 -10.76
C ILE A 71 -3.48 -25.76 -9.73
N SER A 72 -4.31 -26.80 -9.61
CA SER A 72 -5.37 -26.88 -8.60
C SER A 72 -4.85 -26.94 -7.16
N ASP A 73 -3.64 -27.42 -6.94
CA ASP A 73 -3.03 -27.56 -5.63
C ASP A 73 -2.52 -26.23 -5.08
N LEU A 74 -2.27 -25.28 -5.96
CA LEU A 74 -1.83 -23.91 -5.61
C LEU A 74 -2.84 -23.15 -4.72
N LYS A 75 -4.09 -23.57 -4.70
CA LYS A 75 -5.11 -23.01 -3.81
C LYS A 75 -4.72 -23.11 -2.34
N ASP A 76 -4.08 -24.21 -1.94
CA ASP A 76 -3.72 -24.53 -0.57
C ASP A 76 -2.18 -24.49 -0.33
N GLU A 77 -1.40 -24.04 -1.32
CA GLU A 77 0.05 -23.94 -1.23
C GLU A 77 0.47 -22.76 -0.32
N PRO A 78 1.17 -23.01 0.82
CA PRO A 78 1.53 -21.96 1.76
C PRO A 78 2.78 -21.15 1.32
N ARG A 79 3.63 -21.74 0.44
CA ARG A 79 4.82 -21.04 -0.06
C ARG A 79 4.42 -19.98 -1.08
N LEU A 80 4.92 -18.78 -0.92
CA LEU A 80 4.55 -17.66 -1.77
C LEU A 80 3.02 -17.56 -1.96
N GLU A 81 2.27 -17.67 -0.84
CA GLU A 81 0.81 -17.91 -0.81
C GLU A 81 0.04 -16.93 -1.70
N LEU A 82 0.43 -15.64 -1.71
CA LEU A 82 -0.21 -14.64 -2.59
C LEU A 82 -0.05 -15.01 -4.07
N LEU A 83 1.17 -15.33 -4.49
CA LEU A 83 1.46 -15.67 -5.90
C LEU A 83 0.76 -16.97 -6.30
N SER A 84 0.79 -17.98 -5.42
CA SER A 84 0.14 -19.28 -5.63
C SER A 84 -1.38 -19.12 -5.81
N LYS A 85 -2.02 -18.32 -4.97
CA LYS A 85 -3.47 -18.05 -5.08
C LYS A 85 -3.82 -17.26 -6.33
N LEU A 86 -3.00 -16.29 -6.75
CA LEU A 86 -3.19 -15.56 -7.99
C LEU A 86 -3.07 -16.48 -9.20
N VAL A 87 -2.05 -17.32 -9.26
CA VAL A 87 -1.88 -18.30 -10.35
C VAL A 87 -3.05 -19.28 -10.37
N TYR A 88 -3.50 -19.78 -9.22
CA TYR A 88 -4.70 -20.61 -9.12
C TYR A 88 -5.96 -19.90 -9.64
N PHE A 89 -6.11 -18.60 -9.37
CA PHE A 89 -7.25 -17.81 -9.83
C PHE A 89 -7.23 -17.59 -11.35
N PHE A 90 -6.07 -17.18 -11.90
CA PHE A 90 -5.94 -16.88 -13.33
C PHE A 90 -5.89 -18.12 -14.21
N LYS A 91 -5.40 -19.25 -13.71
CA LYS A 91 -5.27 -20.53 -14.43
C LYS A 91 -4.65 -20.37 -15.81
N PRO A 92 -3.39 -19.91 -15.91
CA PRO A 92 -2.69 -19.83 -17.19
C PRO A 92 -2.53 -21.22 -17.80
N GLU A 93 -2.58 -21.29 -19.13
CA GLU A 93 -2.47 -22.55 -19.90
C GLU A 93 -1.06 -22.79 -20.45
N THR A 94 -0.14 -21.87 -20.21
CA THR A 94 1.25 -21.93 -20.67
C THR A 94 2.18 -21.96 -19.46
N GLY A 95 3.24 -22.80 -19.53
CA GLY A 95 4.31 -22.78 -18.52
C GLY A 95 5.00 -21.42 -18.49
N PHE A 96 5.42 -20.98 -17.30
CA PHE A 96 6.07 -19.70 -17.11
C PHE A 96 6.94 -19.65 -15.86
N LYS A 97 7.85 -18.68 -15.83
CA LYS A 97 8.54 -18.22 -14.62
C LYS A 97 7.96 -16.84 -14.25
N MET A 98 7.54 -16.69 -13.01
CA MET A 98 7.10 -15.43 -12.41
C MET A 98 8.09 -15.03 -11.33
N THR A 99 8.71 -13.87 -11.50
CA THR A 99 9.67 -13.29 -10.56
C THR A 99 9.09 -12.00 -10.00
N THR A 100 9.14 -11.83 -8.69
CA THR A 100 8.62 -10.64 -8.01
C THR A 100 9.68 -9.99 -7.13
N GLU A 101 9.56 -8.68 -6.95
CA GLU A 101 10.43 -7.86 -6.12
C GLU A 101 9.63 -6.68 -5.56
N SER A 102 9.92 -6.28 -4.31
CA SER A 102 9.38 -5.07 -3.69
C SER A 102 10.52 -4.20 -3.17
N GLU A 103 10.53 -2.92 -3.56
CA GLU A 103 11.49 -1.93 -3.06
C GLU A 103 11.13 -1.43 -1.65
N ALA A 104 9.85 -1.52 -1.26
CA ALA A 104 9.43 -1.18 0.09
C ALA A 104 9.86 -2.28 1.07
N PRO A 105 10.44 -1.94 2.23
CA PRO A 105 10.79 -2.93 3.24
C PRO A 105 9.60 -3.80 3.65
N ALA A 106 9.85 -5.09 3.90
CA ALA A 106 8.79 -5.99 4.35
C ALA A 106 8.15 -5.48 5.65
N GLY A 107 6.83 -5.45 5.70
CA GLY A 107 6.11 -4.93 6.86
C GLY A 107 6.21 -3.41 7.05
N ALA A 108 6.69 -2.66 6.07
CA ALA A 108 6.85 -1.20 6.15
C ALA A 108 5.54 -0.41 6.37
N GLY A 109 4.40 -0.98 6.08
CA GLY A 109 3.14 -0.24 6.19
C GLY A 109 2.85 0.68 5.01
N LEU A 110 3.61 0.56 3.94
CA LEU A 110 3.47 1.31 2.69
C LEU A 110 2.65 0.58 1.63
N ALA A 111 1.84 -0.40 2.01
CA ALA A 111 1.00 -1.23 1.13
C ALA A 111 1.78 -2.21 0.22
N GLY A 112 3.01 -2.63 0.58
CA GLY A 112 3.86 -3.47 -0.28
C GLY A 112 3.16 -4.73 -0.80
N SER A 113 2.44 -5.49 0.06
CA SER A 113 1.70 -6.70 -0.33
C SER A 113 0.57 -6.39 -1.33
N SER A 114 -0.26 -5.40 -1.03
CA SER A 114 -1.39 -5.01 -1.88
C SER A 114 -0.92 -4.45 -3.23
N THR A 115 0.19 -3.72 -3.23
CA THR A 115 0.84 -3.22 -4.43
C THR A 115 1.40 -4.34 -5.30
N LEU A 116 2.09 -5.31 -4.67
CA LEU A 116 2.57 -6.50 -5.35
C LEU A 116 1.43 -7.31 -5.96
N ASN A 117 0.31 -7.43 -5.23
CA ASN A 117 -0.90 -8.09 -5.71
C ASN A 117 -1.41 -7.45 -7.01
N ILE A 118 -1.52 -6.12 -7.07
CA ILE A 118 -1.94 -5.37 -8.27
C ILE A 118 -0.94 -5.56 -9.43
N ALA A 119 0.37 -5.50 -9.18
CA ALA A 119 1.38 -5.74 -10.21
C ALA A 119 1.28 -7.17 -10.77
N CYS A 120 1.13 -8.17 -9.90
CA CYS A 120 0.95 -9.56 -10.31
C CYS A 120 -0.34 -9.79 -11.10
N ILE A 121 -1.45 -9.17 -10.70
CA ILE A 121 -2.72 -9.24 -11.42
C ILE A 121 -2.56 -8.67 -12.83
N GLY A 122 -1.91 -7.52 -12.97
CA GLY A 122 -1.65 -6.91 -14.28
C GLY A 122 -0.87 -7.85 -15.21
N ALA A 123 0.23 -8.42 -14.72
CA ALA A 123 1.06 -9.35 -15.49
C ALA A 123 0.33 -10.66 -15.84
N LEU A 124 -0.36 -11.28 -14.87
CA LEU A 124 -1.12 -12.51 -15.09
C LEU A 124 -2.30 -12.28 -16.02
N ASN A 125 -3.01 -11.15 -15.89
CA ASN A 125 -4.10 -10.81 -16.80
C ASN A 125 -3.61 -10.67 -18.24
N LYS A 126 -2.45 -10.05 -18.45
CA LYS A 126 -1.80 -9.96 -19.76
C LYS A 126 -1.42 -11.35 -20.28
N LEU A 127 -0.85 -12.22 -19.44
CA LEU A 127 -0.48 -13.60 -19.79
C LEU A 127 -1.68 -14.42 -20.30
N VAL A 128 -2.86 -14.25 -19.68
CA VAL A 128 -4.08 -14.99 -20.07
C VAL A 128 -4.94 -14.25 -21.09
N GLY A 129 -4.36 -13.29 -21.84
CA GLY A 129 -5.02 -12.60 -22.94
C GLY A 129 -5.99 -11.49 -22.53
N ASN A 130 -5.72 -10.79 -21.44
CA ASN A 130 -6.54 -9.68 -20.89
C ASN A 130 -7.99 -10.09 -20.59
N ARG A 131 -8.14 -11.20 -19.86
CA ARG A 131 -9.46 -11.78 -19.50
C ARG A 131 -10.35 -10.81 -18.73
N TYR A 132 -9.75 -9.95 -17.91
CA TYR A 132 -10.45 -8.98 -17.06
C TYR A 132 -10.11 -7.54 -17.47
N VAL A 133 -11.11 -6.67 -17.39
CA VAL A 133 -10.91 -5.21 -17.54
C VAL A 133 -10.26 -4.63 -16.27
N PRO A 134 -9.49 -3.50 -16.37
CA PRO A 134 -8.73 -2.96 -15.22
C PRO A 134 -9.60 -2.66 -14.00
N GLU A 135 -10.87 -2.29 -14.17
CA GLU A 135 -11.82 -1.99 -13.07
C GLU A 135 -12.08 -3.22 -12.17
N ARG A 136 -11.75 -4.43 -12.66
CA ARG A 136 -11.87 -5.67 -11.90
C ARG A 136 -10.64 -6.03 -11.08
N PHE A 137 -9.52 -5.35 -11.28
CA PHE A 137 -8.28 -5.71 -10.59
C PHE A 137 -8.39 -5.48 -9.08
N ILE A 138 -8.94 -4.35 -8.65
CA ILE A 138 -9.11 -4.03 -7.23
C ILE A 138 -9.99 -5.05 -6.49
N PRO A 139 -11.22 -5.37 -6.95
CA PRO A 139 -12.03 -6.39 -6.28
C PRO A 139 -11.38 -7.78 -6.29
N ILE A 140 -10.66 -8.15 -7.35
CA ILE A 140 -9.91 -9.42 -7.41
C ILE A 140 -8.78 -9.39 -6.36
N ALA A 141 -8.00 -8.30 -6.31
CA ALA A 141 -6.89 -8.14 -5.37
C ALA A 141 -7.39 -8.25 -3.92
N ALA A 142 -8.44 -7.52 -3.56
CA ALA A 142 -9.02 -7.56 -2.22
C ALA A 142 -9.49 -8.96 -1.84
N ALA A 143 -10.19 -9.64 -2.75
CA ALA A 143 -10.68 -11.00 -2.51
C ALA A 143 -9.55 -12.01 -2.32
N VAL A 144 -8.49 -11.94 -3.13
CA VAL A 144 -7.33 -12.84 -3.01
C VAL A 144 -6.54 -12.52 -1.73
N GLU A 145 -6.28 -11.25 -1.42
CA GLU A 145 -5.50 -10.87 -0.23
C GLU A 145 -6.22 -11.27 1.07
N CYS A 146 -7.55 -11.15 1.13
CA CYS A 146 -8.34 -11.69 2.25
C CYS A 146 -8.11 -13.18 2.49
N GLN A 147 -7.90 -13.98 1.44
CA GLN A 147 -7.59 -15.42 1.58
C GLN A 147 -6.19 -15.65 2.13
N VAL A 148 -5.26 -14.74 1.92
CA VAL A 148 -3.88 -14.80 2.42
C VAL A 148 -3.80 -14.37 3.87
N ILE A 149 -4.31 -13.17 4.18
CA ILE A 149 -4.21 -12.59 5.53
C ILE A 149 -5.28 -13.09 6.50
N LYS A 150 -6.30 -13.82 6.01
CA LYS A 150 -7.42 -14.43 6.77
C LYS A 150 -8.31 -13.43 7.53
N VAL A 151 -8.27 -12.17 7.11
CA VAL A 151 -9.10 -11.08 7.66
C VAL A 151 -9.53 -10.14 6.53
N PRO A 152 -10.58 -9.32 6.70
CA PRO A 152 -10.92 -8.28 5.73
C PRO A 152 -9.75 -7.30 5.52
N THR A 153 -9.59 -6.84 4.29
CA THR A 153 -8.55 -5.85 3.90
C THR A 153 -9.21 -4.54 3.48
N GLY A 154 -8.48 -3.41 3.66
CA GLY A 154 -8.87 -2.11 3.16
C GLY A 154 -8.66 -2.00 1.64
N TYR A 155 -9.29 -1.01 1.04
CA TYR A 155 -9.26 -0.81 -0.41
C TYR A 155 -8.29 0.26 -0.88
N GLN A 156 -7.93 1.24 -0.03
CA GLN A 156 -7.13 2.40 -0.42
C GLN A 156 -5.80 2.02 -1.08
N ASP A 157 -5.18 0.94 -0.63
CA ASP A 157 -3.88 0.45 -1.07
C ASP A 157 -3.89 0.07 -2.56
N TYR A 158 -4.94 -0.61 -2.98
CA TYR A 158 -5.10 -1.05 -4.37
C TYR A 158 -5.37 0.13 -5.31
N TYR A 159 -6.13 1.13 -4.85
CA TYR A 159 -6.39 2.33 -5.66
C TYR A 159 -5.10 3.11 -5.92
N SER A 160 -4.28 3.29 -4.90
CA SER A 160 -2.98 3.95 -5.06
C SER A 160 -2.06 3.18 -6.00
N ALA A 161 -1.97 1.85 -5.83
CA ALA A 161 -1.17 0.98 -6.69
C ALA A 161 -1.65 0.98 -8.15
N GLN A 162 -2.96 1.00 -8.37
CA GLN A 162 -3.52 0.93 -9.73
C GLN A 162 -3.48 2.25 -10.48
N TYR A 163 -3.62 3.39 -9.78
CA TYR A 163 -3.83 4.68 -10.43
C TYR A 163 -2.74 5.72 -10.16
N GLY A 164 -1.91 5.55 -9.14
CA GLY A 164 -0.87 6.52 -8.78
C GLY A 164 -1.40 7.87 -8.28
N GLY A 165 -0.54 8.86 -8.21
CA GLY A 165 -0.83 10.25 -7.89
C GLY A 165 -1.25 10.48 -6.43
N VAL A 166 -1.87 11.65 -6.20
CA VAL A 166 -2.51 12.00 -4.92
C VAL A 166 -4.01 11.86 -5.08
N ALA A 167 -4.68 11.20 -4.13
CA ALA A 167 -6.11 10.96 -4.25
C ALA A 167 -6.83 10.92 -2.91
N ALA A 168 -8.11 11.29 -2.93
CA ALA A 168 -9.10 10.87 -1.96
C ALA A 168 -9.85 9.65 -2.51
N ILE A 169 -10.05 8.66 -1.67
CA ILE A 169 -10.88 7.49 -2.00
C ILE A 169 -12.13 7.57 -1.12
N HIS A 170 -13.27 7.71 -1.75
CA HIS A 170 -14.57 7.83 -1.09
C HIS A 170 -15.25 6.47 -1.02
N PHE A 171 -15.65 6.08 0.17
CA PHE A 171 -16.30 4.78 0.43
C PHE A 171 -17.78 4.99 0.68
N ARG A 172 -18.60 4.65 -0.31
CA ARG A 172 -20.07 4.70 -0.22
C ARG A 172 -20.64 3.28 -0.25
N PRO A 173 -21.86 3.09 0.24
CA PRO A 173 -22.48 1.77 0.23
C PRO A 173 -22.66 1.16 -1.17
N ASP A 174 -22.82 2.00 -2.18
CA ASP A 174 -23.08 1.63 -3.58
C ASP A 174 -21.81 1.64 -4.47
N ALA A 175 -20.79 2.40 -4.09
CA ALA A 175 -19.57 2.54 -4.89
C ALA A 175 -18.36 2.96 -4.05
N ILE A 176 -17.18 2.58 -4.50
CA ILE A 176 -15.91 3.16 -4.04
C ILE A 176 -15.37 4.01 -5.17
N GLU A 177 -15.19 5.30 -4.92
CA GLU A 177 -14.80 6.28 -5.93
C GLU A 177 -13.44 6.91 -5.62
N ARG A 178 -12.57 6.93 -6.62
CA ARG A 178 -11.30 7.65 -6.56
C ARG A 178 -11.47 9.06 -7.10
N GLU A 179 -11.12 10.04 -6.29
CA GLU A 179 -10.98 11.44 -6.67
C GLU A 179 -9.49 11.81 -6.76
N PRO A 180 -8.94 12.04 -7.96
CA PRO A 180 -7.60 12.60 -8.10
C PRO A 180 -7.57 14.02 -7.52
N LEU A 181 -6.58 14.30 -6.64
CA LEU A 181 -6.41 15.63 -6.08
C LEU A 181 -5.34 16.40 -6.85
N THR A 182 -5.73 17.47 -7.50
CA THR A 182 -4.78 18.40 -8.18
C THR A 182 -4.27 19.39 -7.15
N ILE A 183 -3.05 19.15 -6.66
CA ILE A 183 -2.40 19.93 -5.61
C ILE A 183 -0.97 20.33 -6.02
N ASP A 184 -0.31 21.19 -5.26
CA ASP A 184 1.12 21.46 -5.38
C ASP A 184 1.92 20.25 -4.83
N THR A 185 2.21 19.30 -5.72
CA THR A 185 2.98 18.08 -5.38
C THR A 185 4.44 18.37 -5.04
N GLY A 186 4.99 19.47 -5.54
CA GLY A 186 6.32 19.94 -5.20
C GLY A 186 6.42 20.28 -3.71
N THR A 187 5.47 21.08 -3.22
CA THR A 187 5.40 21.41 -1.78
C THR A 187 5.14 20.17 -0.94
N LEU A 188 4.29 19.24 -1.39
CA LEU A 188 4.08 17.97 -0.67
C LEU A 188 5.41 17.22 -0.50
N GLN A 189 6.18 17.06 -1.56
CA GLN A 189 7.45 16.31 -1.54
C GLN A 189 8.51 16.94 -0.64
N ILE A 190 8.63 18.27 -0.61
CA ILE A 190 9.62 18.95 0.23
C ILE A 190 9.19 19.06 1.69
N ARG A 191 7.96 18.68 2.04
CA ARG A 191 7.44 18.72 3.42
C ARG A 191 7.22 17.35 4.05
N ILE A 192 7.35 16.26 3.30
CA ILE A 192 7.16 14.91 3.84
C ILE A 192 8.51 14.18 3.97
N VAL A 193 8.76 13.61 5.14
CA VAL A 193 9.80 12.62 5.41
C VAL A 193 9.13 11.28 5.67
N VAL A 194 9.61 10.21 5.05
CA VAL A 194 9.18 8.84 5.33
C VAL A 194 10.33 8.08 5.96
N LEU A 195 10.11 7.55 7.16
CA LEU A 195 11.10 6.82 7.94
C LEU A 195 10.63 5.38 8.14
N TYR A 196 11.47 4.42 7.80
CA TYR A 196 11.31 3.04 8.24
C TYR A 196 11.97 2.85 9.61
N THR A 197 11.25 2.27 10.56
CA THR A 197 11.73 2.13 11.95
C THR A 197 12.74 0.99 12.15
N GLY A 198 13.00 0.18 11.10
CA GLY A 198 13.81 -1.03 11.19
C GLY A 198 13.06 -2.27 11.73
N GLU A 199 11.86 -2.08 12.26
CA GLU A 199 11.03 -3.18 12.76
C GLU A 199 9.82 -3.43 11.85
N PRO A 200 9.70 -4.63 11.27
CA PRO A 200 8.52 -4.99 10.48
C PRO A 200 7.30 -5.15 11.39
N ARG A 201 6.12 -4.82 10.86
CA ARG A 201 4.86 -4.99 11.57
C ARG A 201 4.04 -6.17 11.05
N ASN A 202 3.11 -6.66 11.88
CA ASN A 202 2.05 -7.57 11.47
C ASN A 202 0.73 -6.80 11.31
N SER A 203 0.27 -6.60 10.07
CA SER A 203 -0.88 -5.75 9.76
C SER A 203 -2.24 -6.38 10.07
N GLY A 204 -2.35 -7.70 10.01
CA GLY A 204 -3.64 -8.38 10.09
C GLY A 204 -4.28 -8.31 11.49
N THR A 205 -3.49 -8.57 12.54
CA THR A 205 -4.01 -8.73 13.91
C THR A 205 -4.60 -7.43 14.46
N ASN A 206 -3.89 -6.32 14.32
CA ASN A 206 -4.31 -5.04 14.90
C ASN A 206 -5.60 -4.50 14.24
N ASN A 207 -5.66 -4.54 12.91
CA ASN A 207 -6.84 -4.08 12.17
C ASN A 207 -8.07 -4.96 12.46
N TRP A 208 -7.88 -6.28 12.60
CA TRP A 208 -8.99 -7.17 12.91
C TRP A 208 -9.60 -6.91 14.28
N GLU A 209 -8.76 -6.70 15.30
CA GLU A 209 -9.23 -6.38 16.65
C GLU A 209 -10.04 -5.07 16.67
N ILE A 210 -9.56 -4.03 16.01
CA ILE A 210 -10.28 -2.74 15.87
C ILE A 210 -11.62 -2.94 15.14
N THR A 211 -11.61 -3.67 14.02
CA THR A 211 -12.82 -3.95 13.25
C THR A 211 -13.83 -4.73 14.06
N LYS A 212 -13.36 -5.73 14.81
CA LYS A 212 -14.23 -6.54 15.67
C LYS A 212 -14.86 -5.71 16.78
N ASN A 213 -14.10 -4.86 17.48
CA ASN A 213 -14.63 -4.00 18.53
C ASN A 213 -15.72 -3.06 17.99
N HIS A 214 -15.53 -2.51 16.78
CA HIS A 214 -16.55 -1.71 16.11
C HIS A 214 -17.82 -2.53 15.83
N ILE A 215 -17.70 -3.77 15.30
CA ILE A 215 -18.83 -4.67 15.03
C ILE A 215 -19.56 -5.07 16.32
N ASP A 216 -18.83 -5.25 17.42
CA ASP A 216 -19.38 -5.58 18.73
C ASP A 216 -20.08 -4.38 19.40
N GLY A 217 -20.07 -3.20 18.76
CA GLY A 217 -20.80 -2.01 19.20
C GLY A 217 -20.06 -1.12 20.18
N ASP A 218 -18.71 -1.16 20.21
CA ASP A 218 -17.90 -0.25 21.01
C ASP A 218 -18.10 1.19 20.55
N ARG A 219 -18.75 1.99 21.39
CA ARG A 219 -19.07 3.40 21.10
C ARG A 219 -17.84 4.29 21.04
N GLU A 220 -16.79 3.99 21.80
CA GLU A 220 -15.56 4.77 21.75
C GLU A 220 -14.86 4.57 20.40
N ILE A 221 -14.73 3.33 19.96
CA ILE A 221 -14.18 2.99 18.65
C ILE A 221 -15.03 3.63 17.53
N PHE A 222 -16.37 3.57 17.61
CA PHE A 222 -17.24 4.24 16.65
C PHE A 222 -16.96 5.74 16.57
N ASN A 223 -16.91 6.45 17.70
CA ASN A 223 -16.65 7.87 17.75
C ASN A 223 -15.24 8.25 17.22
N ILE A 224 -14.25 7.39 17.46
CA ILE A 224 -12.91 7.60 16.87
C ILE A 224 -12.96 7.53 15.34
N PHE A 225 -13.73 6.60 14.77
CA PHE A 225 -13.90 6.52 13.32
C PHE A 225 -14.64 7.73 12.73
N GLU A 226 -15.63 8.30 13.45
CA GLU A 226 -16.23 9.58 13.06
C GLU A 226 -15.17 10.68 12.94
N GLY A 227 -14.28 10.80 13.95
CA GLY A 227 -13.17 11.76 13.89
C GLY A 227 -12.16 11.46 12.79
N ILE A 228 -11.89 10.19 12.48
CA ILE A 228 -11.00 9.78 11.37
C ILE A 228 -11.62 10.18 10.02
N ARG A 229 -12.94 9.99 9.84
CA ARG A 229 -13.68 10.45 8.67
C ARG A 229 -13.57 11.97 8.50
N ASP A 230 -13.87 12.73 9.56
CA ASP A 230 -13.82 14.19 9.53
C ASP A 230 -12.41 14.70 9.20
N THR A 231 -11.38 14.08 9.79
CA THR A 231 -9.97 14.36 9.47
C THR A 231 -9.69 14.20 7.98
N SER A 232 -10.19 13.11 7.37
CA SER A 232 -9.95 12.84 5.95
C SER A 232 -10.60 13.87 5.04
N LEU A 233 -11.84 14.25 5.35
CA LEU A 233 -12.59 15.26 4.58
C LEU A 233 -11.95 16.65 4.71
N ASN A 234 -11.58 17.05 5.93
CA ASN A 234 -10.93 18.34 6.18
C ASN A 234 -9.54 18.39 5.51
N LEU A 235 -8.76 17.30 5.60
CA LEU A 235 -7.45 17.22 4.94
C LEU A 235 -7.58 17.33 3.41
N ARG A 236 -8.57 16.66 2.81
CA ARG A 236 -8.85 16.78 1.38
C ARG A 236 -9.11 18.23 0.99
N GLU A 237 -9.97 18.93 1.73
CA GLU A 237 -10.28 20.36 1.47
C GLU A 237 -9.05 21.26 1.62
N ALA A 238 -8.24 21.06 2.66
CA ALA A 238 -7.02 21.83 2.87
C ALA A 238 -5.99 21.61 1.76
N LEU A 239 -5.83 20.35 1.30
CA LEU A 239 -4.93 20.00 0.19
C LEU A 239 -5.39 20.64 -1.13
N LEU A 240 -6.68 20.58 -1.49
CA LEU A 240 -7.22 21.20 -2.70
C LEU A 240 -7.01 22.72 -2.73
N LYS A 241 -7.01 23.36 -1.57
CA LYS A 241 -6.73 24.79 -1.41
C LYS A 241 -5.23 25.11 -1.35
N ASN A 242 -4.36 24.08 -1.34
CA ASN A 242 -2.92 24.19 -1.05
C ASN A 242 -2.64 24.96 0.25
N ASN A 243 -3.53 24.82 1.25
CA ASN A 243 -3.38 25.44 2.57
C ASN A 243 -2.51 24.56 3.48
N TRP A 244 -1.21 24.64 3.26
CA TRP A 244 -0.22 23.77 3.93
C TRP A 244 -0.13 23.99 5.45
N THR A 245 -0.53 25.16 5.95
CA THR A 245 -0.63 25.43 7.38
C THR A 245 -1.76 24.57 7.98
N GLU A 246 -2.94 24.64 7.39
CA GLU A 246 -4.10 23.84 7.81
C GLU A 246 -3.85 22.33 7.66
N VAL A 247 -3.16 21.89 6.58
CA VAL A 247 -2.72 20.50 6.42
C VAL A 247 -1.89 20.04 7.62
N GLY A 248 -0.91 20.85 8.04
CA GLY A 248 -0.07 20.52 9.19
C GLY A 248 -0.86 20.45 10.51
N GLU A 249 -1.80 21.35 10.74
CA GLU A 249 -2.68 21.37 11.91
C GLU A 249 -3.57 20.13 11.98
N ILE A 250 -4.24 19.81 10.88
CA ILE A 250 -5.11 18.62 10.78
C ILE A 250 -4.32 17.33 11.04
N LEU A 251 -3.14 17.19 10.43
CA LEU A 251 -2.29 16.01 10.63
C LEU A 251 -1.81 15.90 12.08
N ARG A 252 -1.46 17.01 12.73
CA ARG A 252 -1.04 17.05 14.13
C ARG A 252 -2.18 16.60 15.06
N GLU A 253 -3.41 17.07 14.81
CA GLU A 253 -4.58 16.72 15.62
C GLU A 253 -5.06 15.29 15.41
N SER A 254 -4.80 14.71 14.24
CA SER A 254 -5.22 13.34 13.90
C SER A 254 -4.44 12.25 14.64
N TYR A 255 -3.18 12.50 14.98
CA TYR A 255 -2.29 11.50 15.57
C TYR A 255 -2.77 11.00 16.95
N PRO A 256 -3.14 11.86 17.92
CA PRO A 256 -3.68 11.41 19.19
C PRO A 256 -4.97 10.59 19.06
N GLN A 257 -5.86 10.96 18.13
CA GLN A 257 -7.09 10.21 17.85
C GLN A 257 -6.78 8.78 17.40
N ARG A 258 -5.84 8.64 16.46
CA ARG A 258 -5.46 7.33 15.95
C ARG A 258 -4.83 6.45 17.03
N LYS A 259 -4.01 7.00 17.93
CA LYS A 259 -3.44 6.26 19.08
C LYS A 259 -4.51 5.64 19.98
N ARG A 260 -5.70 6.21 20.06
CA ARG A 260 -6.82 5.69 20.87
C ARG A 260 -7.48 4.44 20.25
N LEU A 261 -7.30 4.16 18.96
CA LEU A 261 -7.85 2.95 18.33
C LEU A 261 -7.30 1.67 18.96
N SER A 262 -6.01 1.66 19.30
CA SER A 262 -5.34 0.52 19.93
C SER A 262 -4.04 0.97 20.60
N PRO A 263 -3.68 0.41 21.77
CA PRO A 263 -2.39 0.67 22.41
C PRO A 263 -1.20 0.23 21.54
N ASN A 264 -1.44 -0.62 20.55
CA ASN A 264 -0.42 -1.18 19.66
C ASN A 264 -0.18 -0.34 18.39
N ILE A 265 -0.76 0.88 18.28
CA ILE A 265 -0.51 1.77 17.14
C ILE A 265 0.94 2.24 17.09
N THR A 266 1.56 2.51 18.25
CA THR A 266 2.97 2.89 18.36
C THR A 266 3.74 1.94 19.26
N THR A 267 5.06 1.92 19.10
CA THR A 267 6.00 1.28 20.02
C THR A 267 6.79 2.37 20.77
N PRO A 268 7.47 2.04 21.89
CA PRO A 268 8.35 3.01 22.56
C PRO A 268 9.42 3.60 21.64
N GLN A 269 9.97 2.80 20.71
CA GLN A 269 10.92 3.28 19.70
C GLN A 269 10.27 4.29 18.76
N MET A 270 9.05 4.00 18.27
CA MET A 270 8.31 4.92 17.40
C MET A 270 8.03 6.25 18.12
N ASP A 271 7.61 6.21 19.39
CA ASP A 271 7.35 7.43 20.17
C ASP A 271 8.65 8.25 20.36
N LEU A 272 9.81 7.61 20.53
CA LEU A 272 11.11 8.28 20.59
C LEU A 272 11.45 8.95 19.26
N LEU A 273 11.31 8.24 18.13
CA LEU A 273 11.56 8.78 16.78
C LEU A 273 10.63 9.96 16.46
N ILE A 274 9.35 9.86 16.87
CA ILE A 274 8.37 10.94 16.69
C ILE A 274 8.78 12.17 17.48
N ASN A 275 9.14 12.03 18.75
CA ASN A 275 9.59 13.15 19.58
C ASN A 275 10.87 13.80 19.00
N LYS A 276 11.81 12.99 18.51
CA LYS A 276 13.03 13.50 17.87
C LYS A 276 12.70 14.29 16.62
N ALA A 277 11.82 13.82 15.76
CA ALA A 277 11.39 14.53 14.56
C ALA A 277 10.69 15.86 14.89
N LEU A 278 9.75 15.86 15.87
CA LEU A 278 9.05 17.07 16.32
C LEU A 278 10.02 18.13 16.86
N ASN A 279 11.06 17.73 17.60
CA ASN A 279 12.09 18.65 18.11
C ASN A 279 13.01 19.20 17.02
N ASN A 280 12.98 18.67 15.81
CA ASN A 280 13.82 19.09 14.69
C ASN A 280 13.02 19.69 13.50
N GLY A 281 11.75 20.05 13.72
CA GLY A 281 10.95 20.80 12.76
C GLY A 281 9.88 19.97 12.02
N ALA A 282 9.56 18.76 12.49
CA ALA A 282 8.31 18.12 12.08
C ALA A 282 7.13 18.77 12.84
N ILE A 283 6.01 18.99 12.15
CA ILE A 283 4.76 19.51 12.73
C ILE A 283 3.88 18.37 13.18
N ALA A 284 3.87 17.27 12.42
CA ALA A 284 3.01 16.12 12.63
C ALA A 284 3.71 14.82 12.28
N ALA A 285 3.23 13.74 12.88
CA ALA A 285 3.64 12.38 12.55
C ALA A 285 2.41 11.52 12.23
N LYS A 286 2.56 10.60 11.28
CA LYS A 286 1.54 9.63 10.91
C LYS A 286 2.18 8.25 10.80
N VAL A 287 1.76 7.35 11.66
CA VAL A 287 2.14 5.93 11.55
C VAL A 287 1.44 5.32 10.34
N CYS A 288 2.22 4.77 9.41
CA CYS A 288 1.70 4.22 8.17
C CYS A 288 1.06 2.83 8.39
N GLY A 289 -0.10 2.63 7.79
CA GLY A 289 -0.86 1.37 7.84
C GLY A 289 -1.38 1.04 9.25
N ALA A 290 -1.36 -0.24 9.70
CA ALA A 290 -1.99 -0.70 10.95
C ALA A 290 -1.25 -0.31 12.24
N GLY A 291 -0.02 0.21 12.15
CA GLY A 291 0.81 0.53 13.32
C GLY A 291 1.56 -0.65 13.91
N GLY A 292 2.25 -0.42 15.03
CA GLY A 292 3.03 -1.44 15.73
C GLY A 292 4.40 -1.72 15.12
N GLY A 293 4.93 -0.81 14.29
CA GLY A 293 6.17 -0.90 13.52
C GLY A 293 5.99 -0.37 12.11
N GLY A 294 6.94 -0.62 11.23
CA GLY A 294 6.93 -0.15 9.84
C GLY A 294 7.35 1.31 9.70
N CYS A 295 6.69 2.07 8.83
CA CYS A 295 7.04 3.45 8.54
C CYS A 295 6.24 4.47 9.34
N ILE A 296 6.87 5.62 9.51
CA ILE A 296 6.26 6.85 10.01
C ILE A 296 6.46 7.93 8.93
N ALA A 297 5.38 8.58 8.51
CA ALA A 297 5.44 9.77 7.70
C ALA A 297 5.41 11.01 8.60
N PHE A 298 6.31 11.95 8.37
CA PHE A 298 6.38 13.22 9.08
C PHE A 298 6.04 14.36 8.14
N PHE A 299 5.17 15.25 8.55
CA PHE A 299 4.94 16.51 7.88
C PHE A 299 5.78 17.59 8.55
N CYS A 300 6.65 18.24 7.79
CA CYS A 300 7.65 19.17 8.31
C CYS A 300 7.23 20.63 8.12
N GLU A 301 7.78 21.52 8.94
CA GLU A 301 7.76 22.97 8.68
C GLU A 301 8.47 23.27 7.35
N GLU A 302 8.18 24.43 6.80
CA GLU A 302 8.86 24.90 5.59
C GLU A 302 10.37 24.94 5.83
N ASN A 303 11.14 24.36 4.90
CA ASN A 303 12.61 24.25 4.96
C ASN A 303 13.19 23.36 6.08
N SER A 304 12.39 22.64 6.85
CA SER A 304 12.87 21.81 7.96
C SER A 304 13.08 20.33 7.60
N LYS A 305 12.67 19.89 6.39
CA LYS A 305 12.78 18.48 5.97
C LYS A 305 14.19 17.93 6.18
N GLN A 306 15.24 18.62 5.71
CA GLN A 306 16.62 18.15 5.83
C GLN A 306 17.10 18.03 7.29
N ALA A 307 16.65 18.93 8.17
CA ALA A 307 16.99 18.86 9.60
C ALA A 307 16.35 17.63 10.25
N VAL A 308 15.08 17.34 9.91
CA VAL A 308 14.37 16.14 10.37
C VAL A 308 15.03 14.87 9.83
N GLU A 309 15.31 14.78 8.54
CA GLU A 309 16.00 13.65 7.92
C GLU A 309 17.36 13.38 8.58
N LYS A 310 18.18 14.42 8.77
CA LYS A 310 19.48 14.30 9.43
C LYS A 310 19.35 13.77 10.87
N ALA A 311 18.44 14.35 11.64
CA ALA A 311 18.22 13.92 13.01
C ALA A 311 17.78 12.45 13.10
N LEU A 312 16.88 12.02 12.22
CA LEU A 312 16.35 10.65 12.20
C LEU A 312 17.39 9.63 11.68
N ALA A 313 18.25 10.02 10.73
CA ALA A 313 19.32 9.15 10.21
C ALA A 313 20.41 8.81 11.24
N GLU A 314 20.48 9.53 12.37
CA GLU A 314 21.38 9.22 13.48
C GLU A 314 20.89 8.04 14.34
N GLU A 315 19.62 7.65 14.21
CA GLU A 315 19.04 6.58 15.04
C GLU A 315 19.35 5.19 14.49
N ALA A 316 19.94 4.36 15.34
CA ALA A 316 20.36 3.02 14.95
C ALA A 316 19.14 2.15 14.56
N GLY A 317 19.22 1.52 13.39
CA GLY A 317 18.19 0.63 12.87
C GLY A 317 17.06 1.33 12.13
N ALA A 318 16.94 2.66 12.22
CA ALA A 318 15.98 3.42 11.44
C ALA A 318 16.57 3.86 10.08
N GLU A 319 15.75 3.96 9.05
CA GLU A 319 16.14 4.32 7.69
C GLU A 319 15.21 5.39 7.13
N VAL A 320 15.76 6.53 6.75
CA VAL A 320 15.03 7.55 5.99
C VAL A 320 14.93 7.06 4.54
N LEU A 321 13.70 6.81 4.08
CA LEU A 321 13.46 6.29 2.75
C LEU A 321 13.58 7.40 1.70
N ASP A 322 14.34 7.16 0.63
CA ASP A 322 14.33 8.01 -0.55
C ASP A 322 13.08 7.70 -1.39
N TRP A 323 12.23 8.69 -1.57
CA TRP A 323 10.98 8.54 -2.32
C TRP A 323 10.67 9.78 -3.15
N LYS A 324 9.96 9.56 -4.23
CA LYS A 324 9.34 10.60 -5.05
C LYS A 324 7.87 10.28 -5.23
N LEU A 325 7.07 11.30 -5.52
CA LEU A 325 5.70 11.05 -5.93
C LEU A 325 5.68 10.22 -7.22
N SER A 326 4.84 9.19 -7.27
CA SER A 326 4.57 8.42 -8.48
C SER A 326 3.25 8.88 -9.07
N GLU A 327 3.30 9.63 -10.17
CA GLU A 327 2.09 10.11 -10.86
C GLU A 327 1.36 8.95 -11.56
N GLU A 328 2.10 7.95 -12.02
CA GLU A 328 1.56 6.77 -12.68
C GLU A 328 1.34 5.64 -11.68
N GLY A 329 0.25 4.89 -11.89
CA GLY A 329 -0.05 3.66 -11.18
C GLY A 329 0.52 2.43 -11.88
N LEU A 330 -0.28 1.36 -11.92
CA LEU A 330 0.08 0.09 -12.57
C LEU A 330 0.48 0.28 -14.02
N THR A 331 1.68 -0.17 -14.37
CA THR A 331 2.15 -0.31 -15.75
C THR A 331 2.29 -1.77 -16.10
N VAL A 332 1.93 -2.15 -17.33
CA VAL A 332 2.07 -3.52 -17.85
C VAL A 332 2.60 -3.45 -19.27
N ASN A 333 3.80 -3.97 -19.48
CA ASN A 333 4.49 -3.96 -20.76
C ASN A 333 4.76 -5.39 -21.24
N GLU A 334 4.55 -5.64 -22.53
CA GLU A 334 5.00 -6.85 -23.20
C GLU A 334 6.27 -6.53 -23.98
N ILE A 335 7.34 -7.27 -23.68
CA ILE A 335 8.60 -7.17 -24.40
C ILE A 335 8.60 -8.28 -25.46
N SER A 336 8.41 -7.90 -26.72
CA SER A 336 8.59 -8.82 -27.84
C SER A 336 10.09 -9.02 -28.08
N ASP A 337 10.52 -10.27 -28.30
CA ASP A 337 11.89 -10.62 -28.73
C ASP A 337 12.22 -10.10 -30.16
N SER A 338 12.00 -8.81 -30.42
CA SER A 338 12.31 -8.19 -31.70
C SER A 338 13.79 -7.77 -31.80
N LYS A 339 14.74 -8.64 -31.42
CA LYS A 339 16.17 -8.46 -31.68
C LYS A 339 16.86 -9.76 -32.06
N PHE A 340 16.35 -10.44 -33.07
CA PHE A 340 17.14 -11.36 -33.93
C PHE A 340 16.57 -11.32 -35.34
N GLN A 341 16.68 -10.19 -36.02
CA GLN A 341 16.82 -10.23 -37.48
C GLN A 341 18.33 -10.39 -37.77
N ILE A 342 18.72 -11.60 -38.10
CA ILE A 342 20.01 -11.84 -38.78
C ILE A 342 19.88 -11.15 -40.14
N PRO A 343 20.76 -10.20 -40.50
CA PRO A 343 20.80 -9.71 -41.84
C PRO A 343 21.29 -10.86 -42.75
N ASP A 344 20.59 -11.09 -43.85
CA ASP A 344 21.01 -11.98 -44.94
C ASP A 344 22.38 -11.59 -45.54
#